data_901b8164ef3b6dcb8d5c5c72417e7da0
#
_entry.id   901b8164ef3b6dcb8d5c5c72417e7da0
#
_cell.length_a   1.000
_cell.length_b   1.000
_cell.length_c   1.000
_cell.angle_alpha   90.00
_cell.angle_beta   90.00
_cell.angle_gamma   90.00
#
_symmetry.space_group_name_H-M   'P 1'
#
loop_
_entity.id
_entity.type
_entity.pdbx_description
1 polymer ?
#
loop_
_entity_poly.entity_id
_entity_poly.type
_entity_poly.pdbx_seq_one_letter_code
_entity_poly.pdbx_strand_id
1 'polypeptide(L)'
;IVLDFLPNGYSFDSRPMHQKTAIAQALGNQHFTLLELVPKKGIFLQPYDEVYIGEGKRDQIHHIIGKLPVERITATAKAELEFVIKDMIKKNEKHFVDFFNKAQPLTTRMHQLELIPGLGKKHMWEIIETRKEKPFESFEDIKKRVRLMPDPEKAIVKRILAEIEGEEKHLIFIER
;
A
#
# COMPACT_ATOMS: atom_id res chain seq x y z
N ILE A 1 8.58 1.54 -4.70
CA ILE A 1 8.41 2.95 -5.10
C ILE A 1 8.95 3.83 -3.99
N VAL A 2 9.84 4.75 -4.33
CA VAL A 2 10.44 5.69 -3.38
C VAL A 2 9.40 6.70 -2.91
N LEU A 3 9.36 6.93 -1.59
CA LEU A 3 8.50 7.93 -0.95
C LEU A 3 9.27 9.19 -0.56
N ASP A 4 10.50 9.02 -0.07
CA ASP A 4 11.39 10.12 0.28
C ASP A 4 12.85 9.68 0.19
N PHE A 5 13.74 10.63 -0.04
CA PHE A 5 15.17 10.42 -0.11
C PHE A 5 15.89 11.38 0.83
N LEU A 6 16.70 10.82 1.71
CA LEU A 6 17.44 11.52 2.75
C LEU A 6 18.94 11.40 2.45
N PRO A 7 19.56 12.39 1.78
CA PRO A 7 20.95 12.30 1.34
C PRO A 7 21.94 12.05 2.48
N ASN A 8 21.65 12.55 3.67
CA ASN A 8 22.48 12.46 4.85
C ASN A 8 21.89 11.58 5.95
N GLY A 9 20.92 10.74 5.60
CA GLY A 9 20.23 9.91 6.58
C GLY A 9 19.31 10.73 7.51
N TYR A 10 18.99 10.15 8.66
CA TYR A 10 18.08 10.77 9.62
C TYR A 10 18.75 11.87 10.43
N SER A 11 18.01 12.93 10.76
CA SER A 11 18.47 14.05 11.57
C SER A 11 18.82 13.66 13.01
N PHE A 12 18.20 12.60 13.53
CA PHE A 12 18.49 12.07 14.87
C PHE A 12 19.77 11.23 14.93
N ASP A 13 20.36 10.87 13.79
CA ASP A 13 21.63 10.14 13.74
C ASP A 13 22.77 11.07 14.17
N SER A 14 23.36 10.79 15.34
CA SER A 14 24.41 11.61 15.93
C SER A 14 25.81 11.36 15.37
N ARG A 15 25.96 10.40 14.45
CA ARG A 15 27.27 10.12 13.83
C ARG A 15 27.77 11.31 13.04
N PRO A 16 29.12 11.46 12.90
CA PRO A 16 29.70 12.51 12.05
C PRO A 16 29.19 12.37 10.60
N MET A 17 29.10 13.50 9.89
CA MET A 17 28.56 13.56 8.54
C MET A 17 29.23 12.57 7.58
N HIS A 18 30.54 12.38 7.68
CA HIS A 18 31.27 11.46 6.81
C HIS A 18 30.96 9.98 7.07
N GLN A 19 30.32 9.65 8.20
CA GLN A 19 29.88 8.29 8.53
C GLN A 19 28.40 8.05 8.23
N LYS A 20 27.65 9.09 7.88
CA LYS A 20 26.25 8.99 7.54
C LYS A 20 26.08 8.50 6.11
N THR A 21 25.13 7.63 5.90
CA THR A 21 24.74 7.14 4.60
C THR A 21 23.38 7.69 4.20
N ALA A 22 23.15 7.83 2.91
CA ALA A 22 21.83 8.18 2.39
C ALA A 22 20.83 7.07 2.73
N ILE A 23 19.58 7.45 2.96
CA ILE A 23 18.46 6.55 3.21
C ILE A 23 17.32 6.91 2.27
N ALA A 24 16.66 5.92 1.71
CA ALA A 24 15.40 6.09 1.00
C ALA A 24 14.31 5.37 1.78
N GLN A 25 13.19 6.05 1.97
CA GLN A 25 11.97 5.46 2.47
C GLN A 25 11.12 5.07 1.27
N ALA A 26 10.64 3.84 1.24
CA ALA A 26 9.97 3.29 0.07
C ALA A 26 8.78 2.41 0.45
N LEU A 27 7.91 2.19 -0.52
CA LEU A 27 6.77 1.28 -0.43
C LEU A 27 6.96 0.14 -1.43
N GLY A 28 6.92 -1.09 -0.94
CA GLY A 28 6.95 -2.27 -1.79
C GLY A 28 5.71 -2.35 -2.68
N ASN A 29 5.89 -2.69 -3.95
CA ASN A 29 4.81 -2.66 -4.93
C ASN A 29 3.92 -3.91 -4.93
N GLN A 30 4.29 -4.95 -4.22
CA GLN A 30 3.50 -6.20 -4.16
C GLN A 30 2.61 -6.26 -2.90
N HIS A 31 3.15 -5.90 -1.75
CA HIS A 31 2.50 -6.11 -0.45
C HIS A 31 2.35 -4.83 0.38
N PHE A 32 2.60 -3.66 -0.20
CA PHE A 32 2.51 -2.37 0.48
C PHE A 32 3.34 -2.30 1.77
N THR A 33 4.49 -2.95 1.78
CA THR A 33 5.40 -2.93 2.92
C THR A 33 6.24 -1.67 2.89
N LEU A 34 6.27 -0.92 4.02
CA LEU A 34 7.18 0.19 4.19
C LEU A 34 8.60 -0.32 4.42
N LEU A 35 9.56 0.22 3.69
CA LEU A 35 10.96 -0.22 3.67
C LEU A 35 11.93 0.94 3.86
N GLU A 36 13.02 0.66 4.56
CA GLU A 36 14.21 1.51 4.60
C GLU A 36 15.28 0.93 3.69
N LEU A 37 15.76 1.73 2.73
CA LEU A 37 16.73 1.32 1.74
C LEU A 37 17.98 2.18 1.85
N VAL A 38 19.14 1.59 1.56
CA VAL A 38 20.39 2.34 1.38
C VAL A 38 20.71 2.37 -0.11
N PRO A 39 20.63 3.53 -0.76
CA PRO A 39 21.06 3.69 -2.15
C PRO A 39 22.57 3.51 -2.29
N LYS A 40 23.00 3.12 -3.47
CA LYS A 40 24.44 3.12 -3.80
C LYS A 40 24.99 4.54 -3.77
N LYS A 41 26.29 4.66 -3.44
CA LYS A 41 26.98 5.94 -3.37
C LYS A 41 26.84 6.71 -4.69
N GLY A 42 26.49 7.99 -4.60
CA GLY A 42 26.31 8.86 -5.75
C GLY A 42 24.95 8.74 -6.45
N ILE A 43 24.06 7.88 -5.96
CA ILE A 43 22.69 7.76 -6.48
C ILE A 43 21.77 8.74 -5.75
N PHE A 44 21.05 9.55 -6.54
CA PHE A 44 19.99 10.43 -6.04
C PHE A 44 18.63 9.89 -6.45
N LEU A 45 17.70 9.86 -5.51
CA LEU A 45 16.36 9.36 -5.71
C LEU A 45 15.32 10.45 -5.41
N GLN A 46 14.18 10.34 -6.04
CA GLN A 46 13.04 11.24 -5.85
C GLN A 46 11.78 10.44 -5.54
N PRO A 47 10.78 11.03 -4.87
CA PRO A 47 9.47 10.40 -4.73
C PRO A 47 8.94 9.92 -6.08
N TYR A 48 8.29 8.78 -6.08
CA TYR A 48 7.77 8.05 -7.25
C TYR A 48 8.81 7.28 -8.08
N ASP A 49 10.10 7.44 -7.83
CA ASP A 49 11.10 6.60 -8.51
C ASP A 49 10.84 5.12 -8.19
N GLU A 50 10.93 4.29 -9.21
CA GLU A 50 10.88 2.85 -9.06
C GLU A 50 12.30 2.29 -8.98
N VAL A 51 12.59 1.56 -7.92
CA VAL A 51 13.89 0.93 -7.72
C VAL A 51 13.75 -0.57 -7.55
N TYR A 52 14.64 -1.32 -8.17
CA TYR A 52 14.67 -2.76 -8.05
C TYR A 52 15.35 -3.17 -6.75
N ILE A 53 14.66 -4.01 -5.97
CA ILE A 53 15.13 -4.52 -4.67
C ILE A 53 15.14 -6.05 -4.60
N GLY A 54 14.96 -6.73 -5.72
CA GLY A 54 14.97 -8.18 -5.78
C GLY A 54 16.37 -8.79 -5.59
N GLU A 55 16.45 -10.09 -5.73
CA GLU A 55 17.69 -10.87 -5.54
C GLU A 55 18.68 -10.71 -6.69
N GLY A 56 18.23 -10.26 -7.85
CA GLY A 56 19.09 -10.01 -9.00
C GLY A 56 19.99 -8.77 -8.81
N LYS A 57 20.70 -8.40 -9.87
CA LYS A 57 21.56 -7.21 -9.86
C LYS A 57 20.72 -5.95 -9.58
N ARG A 58 21.12 -5.20 -8.55
CA ARG A 58 20.50 -3.92 -8.19
C ARG A 58 21.39 -2.79 -8.69
N ASP A 59 20.83 -1.91 -9.52
CA ASP A 59 21.59 -0.80 -10.10
C ASP A 59 21.67 0.41 -9.15
N GLN A 60 20.63 0.64 -8.35
CA GLN A 60 20.49 1.86 -7.54
C GLN A 60 20.58 1.62 -6.05
N ILE A 61 20.19 0.43 -5.56
CA ILE A 61 20.11 0.12 -4.14
C ILE A 61 21.26 -0.78 -3.73
N HIS A 62 21.98 -0.35 -2.68
CA HIS A 62 23.06 -1.13 -2.09
C HIS A 62 22.48 -2.30 -1.26
N HIS A 63 21.61 -1.99 -0.31
CA HIS A 63 20.91 -2.99 0.50
C HIS A 63 19.61 -2.46 1.10
N ILE A 64 18.82 -3.39 1.58
CA ILE A 64 17.59 -3.11 2.34
C ILE A 64 17.96 -3.19 3.82
N ILE A 65 17.70 -2.11 4.57
CA ILE A 65 17.89 -2.12 6.03
C ILE A 65 16.83 -3.02 6.66
N GLY A 66 15.57 -2.87 6.24
CA GLY A 66 14.46 -3.63 6.77
C GLY A 66 13.13 -2.89 6.63
N LYS A 67 12.16 -3.30 7.42
CA LYS A 67 10.86 -2.62 7.49
C LYS A 67 11.02 -1.25 8.14
N LEU A 68 10.41 -0.24 7.52
CA LEU A 68 10.37 1.11 8.07
C LEU A 68 9.28 1.19 9.15
N PRO A 69 9.65 1.48 10.41
CA PRO A 69 8.66 1.76 11.43
C PRO A 69 7.82 3.00 11.06
N VAL A 70 6.52 2.94 11.31
CA VAL A 70 5.59 4.03 10.98
C VAL A 70 6.01 5.34 11.65
N GLU A 71 6.55 5.26 12.86
CA GLU A 71 7.01 6.41 13.66
C GLU A 71 8.19 7.14 13.00
N ARG A 72 8.93 6.48 12.11
CA ARG A 72 10.08 7.07 11.41
C ARG A 72 9.74 7.65 10.05
N ILE A 73 8.52 7.47 9.59
CA ILE A 73 8.12 8.01 8.29
C ILE A 73 8.26 9.53 8.28
N THR A 74 8.93 10.08 7.27
CA THR A 74 9.08 11.53 7.13
C THR A 74 7.76 12.18 6.74
N ALA A 75 7.64 13.49 6.98
CA ALA A 75 6.48 14.25 6.55
C ALA A 75 6.28 14.17 5.02
N THR A 76 7.36 14.22 4.26
CA THR A 76 7.33 14.06 2.80
C THR A 76 6.81 12.69 2.41
N ALA A 77 7.38 11.62 2.97
CA ALA A 77 6.95 10.25 2.68
C ALA A 77 5.48 10.04 3.06
N LYS A 78 5.04 10.56 4.19
CA LYS A 78 3.64 10.48 4.63
C LYS A 78 2.69 11.18 3.67
N ALA A 79 3.07 12.36 3.19
CA ALA A 79 2.26 13.13 2.23
C ALA A 79 2.15 12.40 0.87
N GLU A 80 3.21 11.73 0.44
CA GLU A 80 3.23 11.02 -0.84
C GLU A 80 2.57 9.64 -0.77
N LEU A 81 2.49 9.03 0.39
CA LEU A 81 2.05 7.65 0.58
C LEU A 81 0.66 7.38 -0.01
N GLU A 82 -0.30 8.23 0.25
CA GLU A 82 -1.67 8.08 -0.27
C GLU A 82 -1.71 8.11 -1.81
N PHE A 83 -0.96 9.04 -2.41
CA PHE A 83 -0.89 9.17 -3.87
C PHE A 83 -0.21 7.98 -4.52
N VAL A 84 0.87 7.48 -3.91
CA VAL A 84 1.58 6.29 -4.39
C VAL A 84 0.69 5.05 -4.33
N ILE A 85 -0.03 4.85 -3.22
CA ILE A 85 -0.98 3.74 -3.08
C ILE A 85 -2.08 3.83 -4.14
N LYS A 86 -2.64 5.00 -4.32
CA LYS A 86 -3.68 5.24 -5.34
C LYS A 86 -3.19 4.90 -6.75
N ASP A 87 -1.98 5.32 -7.10
CA ASP A 87 -1.36 5.00 -8.39
C ASP A 87 -1.13 3.49 -8.56
N MET A 88 -0.65 2.82 -7.53
CA MET A 88 -0.47 1.36 -7.54
C MET A 88 -1.79 0.61 -7.74
N ILE A 89 -2.85 1.05 -7.09
CA ILE A 89 -4.19 0.46 -7.24
C ILE A 89 -4.69 0.64 -8.67
N LYS A 90 -4.55 1.82 -9.25
CA LYS A 90 -4.94 2.09 -10.64
C LYS A 90 -4.20 1.20 -11.64
N LYS A 91 -2.92 1.01 -11.45
CA LYS A 91 -2.09 0.16 -12.32
C LYS A 91 -2.43 -1.33 -12.21
N ASN A 92 -3.03 -1.74 -11.10
CA ASN A 92 -3.42 -3.12 -10.83
C ASN A 92 -4.91 -3.25 -10.50
N GLU A 93 -5.75 -2.48 -11.15
CA GLU A 93 -7.18 -2.41 -10.85
C GLU A 93 -7.84 -3.78 -10.80
N LYS A 94 -7.55 -4.65 -11.75
CA LYS A 94 -8.10 -6.00 -11.81
C LYS A 94 -7.83 -6.81 -10.54
N HIS A 95 -6.64 -6.72 -9.99
CA HIS A 95 -6.26 -7.42 -8.77
C HIS A 95 -7.15 -7.00 -7.58
N PHE A 96 -7.42 -5.70 -7.46
CA PHE A 96 -8.26 -5.16 -6.39
C PHE A 96 -9.76 -5.38 -6.64
N VAL A 97 -10.18 -5.36 -7.89
CA VAL A 97 -11.55 -5.74 -8.27
C VAL A 97 -11.80 -7.21 -7.93
N ASP A 98 -10.82 -8.08 -8.16
CA ASP A 98 -10.90 -9.49 -7.80
C ASP A 98 -11.09 -9.73 -6.31
N PHE A 99 -10.64 -8.82 -5.45
CA PHE A 99 -10.96 -8.89 -4.03
C PHE A 99 -12.47 -8.89 -3.80
N PHE A 100 -13.22 -8.03 -4.48
CA PHE A 100 -14.69 -8.00 -4.38
C PHE A 100 -15.33 -9.27 -4.93
N ASN A 101 -14.73 -9.88 -5.95
CA ASN A 101 -15.22 -11.12 -6.52
C ASN A 101 -14.96 -12.35 -5.65
N LYS A 102 -13.88 -12.34 -4.87
CA LYS A 102 -13.38 -13.51 -4.15
C LYS A 102 -13.40 -13.41 -2.62
N ALA A 103 -13.76 -12.25 -2.07
CA ALA A 103 -13.80 -12.04 -0.63
C ALA A 103 -14.67 -13.10 0.08
N GLN A 104 -14.20 -13.58 1.22
CA GLN A 104 -14.78 -14.68 1.98
C GLN A 104 -15.14 -14.27 3.40
N PRO A 105 -16.02 -15.02 4.08
CA PRO A 105 -16.21 -14.86 5.51
C PRO A 105 -14.91 -15.10 6.28
N LEU A 106 -14.63 -14.25 7.27
CA LEU A 106 -13.53 -14.44 8.22
C LEU A 106 -13.98 -15.29 9.41
N THR A 107 -15.18 -15.05 9.87
CA THR A 107 -15.83 -15.78 10.97
C THR A 107 -17.31 -15.93 10.64
N THR A 108 -18.05 -16.61 11.51
CA THR A 108 -19.52 -16.72 11.38
C THR A 108 -20.25 -15.37 11.46
N ARG A 109 -19.57 -14.33 11.99
CA ARG A 109 -20.16 -13.01 12.20
C ARG A 109 -19.51 -11.90 11.36
N MET A 110 -18.41 -12.19 10.68
CA MET A 110 -17.61 -11.18 9.99
C MET A 110 -17.16 -11.67 8.60
N HIS A 111 -17.37 -10.83 7.61
CA HIS A 111 -16.93 -11.05 6.24
C HIS A 111 -15.80 -10.07 5.87
N GLN A 112 -14.86 -10.48 5.02
CA GLN A 112 -13.78 -9.59 4.54
C GLN A 112 -14.31 -8.28 3.94
N LEU A 113 -15.43 -8.31 3.25
CA LEU A 113 -16.04 -7.10 2.67
C LEU A 113 -16.42 -6.05 3.72
N GLU A 114 -16.78 -6.48 4.93
CA GLU A 114 -17.11 -5.56 6.02
C GLU A 114 -15.90 -4.80 6.57
N LEU A 115 -14.67 -5.25 6.27
CA LEU A 115 -13.45 -4.56 6.65
C LEU A 115 -13.12 -3.37 5.75
N ILE A 116 -13.79 -3.26 4.62
CA ILE A 116 -13.62 -2.12 3.71
C ILE A 116 -14.38 -0.92 4.26
N PRO A 117 -13.71 0.22 4.48
CA PRO A 117 -14.35 1.42 5.01
C PRO A 117 -15.56 1.85 4.18
N GLY A 118 -16.65 2.15 4.85
CA GLY A 118 -17.90 2.57 4.21
C GLY A 118 -18.82 1.44 3.74
N LEU A 119 -18.36 0.18 3.78
CA LEU A 119 -19.21 -0.97 3.47
C LEU A 119 -19.83 -1.52 4.75
N GLY A 120 -21.18 -1.41 4.85
CA GLY A 120 -21.95 -2.07 5.86
C GLY A 120 -22.43 -3.44 5.38
N LYS A 121 -23.23 -4.11 6.22
CA LYS A 121 -23.79 -5.43 5.88
C LYS A 121 -24.66 -5.42 4.64
N LYS A 122 -25.40 -4.35 4.42
CA LYS A 122 -26.26 -4.20 3.25
C LYS A 122 -25.47 -4.19 1.94
N HIS A 123 -24.39 -3.40 1.90
CA HIS A 123 -23.48 -3.40 0.74
C HIS A 123 -22.83 -4.77 0.55
N MET A 124 -22.39 -5.39 1.63
CA MET A 124 -21.77 -6.72 1.61
C MET A 124 -22.71 -7.75 0.95
N TRP A 125 -23.94 -7.83 1.37
CA TRP A 125 -24.91 -8.77 0.81
C TRP A 125 -25.20 -8.49 -0.66
N GLU A 126 -25.33 -7.22 -1.01
CA GLU A 126 -25.55 -6.82 -2.40
C GLU A 126 -24.38 -7.19 -3.30
N ILE A 127 -23.15 -6.98 -2.84
CA ILE A 127 -21.95 -7.41 -3.55
C ILE A 127 -21.94 -8.93 -3.76
N ILE A 128 -22.19 -9.69 -2.71
CA ILE A 128 -22.23 -11.16 -2.75
C ILE A 128 -23.27 -11.67 -3.77
N GLU A 129 -24.46 -11.12 -3.73
CA GLU A 129 -25.53 -11.51 -4.67
C GLU A 129 -25.20 -11.07 -6.10
N THR A 130 -24.74 -9.85 -6.29
CA THR A 130 -24.46 -9.29 -7.62
C THR A 130 -23.32 -10.03 -8.31
N ARG A 131 -22.25 -10.38 -7.60
CA ARG A 131 -21.12 -11.12 -8.18
C ARG A 131 -21.46 -12.52 -8.65
N LYS A 132 -22.53 -13.13 -8.12
CA LYS A 132 -23.01 -14.44 -8.57
C LYS A 132 -23.58 -14.40 -9.99
N GLU A 133 -24.19 -13.31 -10.37
CA GLU A 133 -24.74 -13.11 -11.71
C GLU A 133 -23.60 -13.03 -12.73
N LYS A 134 -22.59 -12.20 -12.46
CA LYS A 134 -21.40 -12.02 -13.26
C LYS A 134 -20.31 -11.40 -12.39
N PRO A 135 -19.06 -11.88 -12.44
CA PRO A 135 -17.95 -11.23 -11.74
C PRO A 135 -17.78 -9.77 -12.14
N PHE A 136 -17.38 -8.93 -11.20
CA PHE A 136 -17.07 -7.54 -11.49
C PHE A 136 -15.83 -7.42 -12.35
N GLU A 137 -15.84 -6.51 -13.30
CA GLU A 137 -14.76 -6.31 -14.28
C GLU A 137 -13.90 -5.07 -13.96
N SER A 138 -14.46 -4.08 -13.26
CA SER A 138 -13.81 -2.80 -12.96
C SER A 138 -14.44 -2.15 -11.72
N PHE A 139 -13.78 -1.13 -11.17
CA PHE A 139 -14.38 -0.32 -10.11
C PHE A 139 -15.66 0.39 -10.58
N GLU A 140 -15.67 0.86 -11.83
CA GLU A 140 -16.87 1.45 -12.42
C GLU A 140 -18.01 0.44 -12.51
N ASP A 141 -17.71 -0.80 -12.87
CA ASP A 141 -18.69 -1.88 -12.92
C ASP A 141 -19.30 -2.14 -11.53
N ILE A 142 -18.47 -2.13 -10.48
CA ILE A 142 -18.95 -2.26 -9.09
C ILE A 142 -19.90 -1.10 -8.75
N LYS A 143 -19.51 0.13 -9.03
CA LYS A 143 -20.35 1.31 -8.77
C LYS A 143 -21.68 1.27 -9.50
N LYS A 144 -21.71 0.77 -10.72
CA LYS A 144 -22.93 0.69 -11.52
C LYS A 144 -23.88 -0.41 -11.06
N ARG A 145 -23.33 -1.52 -10.59
CA ARG A 145 -24.12 -2.72 -10.28
C ARG A 145 -24.50 -2.83 -8.81
N VAL A 146 -23.78 -2.15 -7.90
CA VAL A 146 -24.07 -2.14 -6.47
C VAL A 146 -24.63 -0.78 -6.10
N ARG A 147 -25.86 -0.79 -5.58
CA ARG A 147 -26.58 0.43 -5.25
C ARG A 147 -25.91 1.17 -4.10
N LEU A 148 -25.76 2.50 -4.23
CA LEU A 148 -25.17 3.38 -3.22
C LEU A 148 -23.77 2.94 -2.78
N MET A 149 -23.04 2.29 -3.65
CA MET A 149 -21.66 1.86 -3.38
C MET A 149 -20.75 3.06 -3.17
N PRO A 150 -20.03 3.12 -2.04
CA PRO A 150 -18.94 4.09 -1.88
C PRO A 150 -17.91 3.89 -2.97
N ASP A 151 -17.10 4.93 -3.27
CA ASP A 151 -16.02 4.78 -4.24
C ASP A 151 -15.07 3.64 -3.81
N PRO A 152 -15.03 2.51 -4.57
CA PRO A 152 -14.25 1.35 -4.15
C PRO A 152 -12.75 1.63 -4.11
N GLU A 153 -12.23 2.44 -5.02
CA GLU A 153 -10.81 2.81 -5.04
C GLU A 153 -10.43 3.58 -3.78
N LYS A 154 -11.20 4.61 -3.42
CA LYS A 154 -10.97 5.39 -2.20
C LYS A 154 -11.09 4.55 -0.94
N ALA A 155 -12.05 3.65 -0.90
CA ALA A 155 -12.24 2.75 0.24
C ALA A 155 -11.05 1.81 0.43
N ILE A 156 -10.51 1.25 -0.66
CA ILE A 156 -9.31 0.40 -0.62
C ILE A 156 -8.09 1.20 -0.17
N VAL A 157 -7.89 2.41 -0.68
CA VAL A 157 -6.80 3.29 -0.24
C VAL A 157 -6.84 3.51 1.26
N LYS A 158 -8.01 3.85 1.80
CA LYS A 158 -8.19 4.03 3.25
C LYS A 158 -7.87 2.77 4.04
N ARG A 159 -8.29 1.61 3.54
CA ARG A 159 -8.01 0.34 4.20
C ARG A 159 -6.53 0.01 4.22
N ILE A 160 -5.83 0.20 3.11
CA ILE A 160 -4.38 -0.03 3.02
C ILE A 160 -3.64 0.90 3.99
N LEU A 161 -4.00 2.18 4.04
CA LEU A 161 -3.40 3.13 4.99
C LEU A 161 -3.61 2.70 6.44
N ALA A 162 -4.81 2.27 6.80
CA ALA A 162 -5.11 1.77 8.14
C ALA A 162 -4.30 0.52 8.49
N GLU A 163 -4.13 -0.40 7.53
CA GLU A 163 -3.31 -1.58 7.73
C GLU A 163 -1.82 -1.24 7.89
N ILE A 164 -1.31 -0.26 7.15
CA ILE A 164 0.06 0.24 7.28
C ILE A 164 0.30 0.86 8.66
N GLU A 165 -0.66 1.61 9.18
CA GLU A 165 -0.60 2.19 10.52
C GLU A 165 -0.54 1.14 11.64
N GLY A 166 -0.94 -0.09 11.34
CA GLY A 166 -0.75 -1.23 12.23
C GLY A 166 -1.83 -1.43 13.29
N GLU A 167 -2.89 -0.66 13.27
CA GLU A 167 -4.00 -0.74 14.24
C GLU A 167 -5.02 -1.84 13.90
N GLU A 168 -4.95 -2.39 12.69
CA GLU A 168 -5.92 -3.35 12.19
C GLU A 168 -5.60 -4.79 12.63
N LYS A 169 -6.58 -5.48 13.18
CA LYS A 169 -6.45 -6.86 13.61
C LYS A 169 -6.34 -7.84 12.45
N HIS A 170 -7.11 -7.61 11.40
CA HIS A 170 -7.14 -8.45 10.21
C HIS A 170 -6.51 -7.71 9.04
N LEU A 171 -5.53 -8.32 8.39
CA LEU A 171 -4.89 -7.77 7.21
C LEU A 171 -5.50 -8.39 5.96
N ILE A 172 -5.79 -7.55 4.98
CA ILE A 172 -6.36 -7.97 3.69
C ILE A 172 -5.34 -7.74 2.58
N PHE A 173 -4.66 -6.61 2.59
CA PHE A 173 -3.83 -6.16 1.48
C PHE A 173 -2.33 -6.15 1.78
N ILE A 174 -1.93 -6.00 3.02
CA ILE A 174 -0.51 -6.01 3.39
C ILE A 174 -0.11 -7.33 4.04
N GLU A 175 1.15 -7.71 3.82
CA GLU A 175 1.77 -8.84 4.51
C GLU A 175 2.74 -8.32 5.58
N ARG A 176 2.71 -8.92 6.76
CA ARG A 176 3.61 -8.62 7.88
C ARG A 176 4.82 -9.54 7.90
#